data_de8849d6642f6a3c3b084777c09bc991
#
_entry.id   de8849d6642f6a3c3b084777c09bc991
#
_cell.length_a   1.000
_cell.length_b   1.000
_cell.length_c   1.000
_cell.angle_alpha   90.00
_cell.angle_beta   90.00
_cell.angle_gamma   90.00
#
_symmetry.space_group_name_H-M   'P 1'
#
loop_
_entity.id
_entity.type
_entity.pdbx_description
1 polymer ?
#
loop_
_entity_poly.entity_id
_entity_poly.type
_entity_poly.pdbx_seq_one_letter_code
_entity_poly.pdbx_strand_id
1 'polypeptide(L)'
;NEQWETQYLDMKHRYERFAQAIHAKYPEIRLLGTAGPFMECSITEDAWKFYREKAKENPDFSYAVDEHYYVSPQWLYDHVAMYDEYPRNVAVFAGEYAAHTEDRANSMESALAEAALLTGIEKNADVVKLASYAPLFNRIGHSQWKPDMIWFDDSDVYLTPNYYVQKLFANHRGTYTIPLQKQDVKLRKEGIYVSAAVDAHGEIILKPVSYTHLRAHETSL
;
A
#
# COMPACT_ATOMS: atom_id res chain seq x y z
N ASN A 1 11.60 -1.46 10.44
CA ASN A 1 10.90 -0.37 9.82
C ASN A 1 11.81 0.42 8.87
N GLU A 2 11.58 1.68 8.61
CA GLU A 2 12.37 2.52 7.70
C GLU A 2 13.87 2.48 7.99
N GLN A 3 14.66 2.30 6.96
CA GLN A 3 16.13 2.33 7.04
C GLN A 3 16.62 3.55 6.24
N TRP A 4 16.91 4.62 6.94
CA TRP A 4 17.49 5.83 6.37
C TRP A 4 18.97 5.62 6.04
N GLU A 5 19.60 6.53 5.31
CA GLU A 5 20.95 6.40 4.74
C GLU A 5 21.98 5.75 5.69
N THR A 6 22.12 6.27 6.90
CA THR A 6 23.14 5.75 7.86
C THR A 6 22.78 4.39 8.42
N GLN A 7 21.50 4.11 8.66
CA GLN A 7 21.06 2.79 9.10
C GLN A 7 21.11 1.76 7.97
N TYR A 8 20.90 2.22 6.74
CA TYR A 8 20.91 1.36 5.57
C TYR A 8 22.28 0.76 5.25
N LEU A 9 23.38 1.46 5.55
CA LEU A 9 24.75 0.99 5.28
C LEU A 9 25.02 -0.43 5.79
N ASP A 10 24.41 -0.83 6.89
CA ASP A 10 24.58 -2.16 7.50
C ASP A 10 23.31 -3.01 7.47
N MET A 11 22.26 -2.56 6.81
CA MET A 11 20.93 -3.20 6.83
C MET A 11 21.00 -4.64 6.34
N LYS A 12 21.62 -4.89 5.21
CA LYS A 12 21.72 -6.23 4.59
C LYS A 12 22.37 -7.23 5.52
N HIS A 13 23.51 -6.87 6.10
CA HIS A 13 24.25 -7.72 7.03
C HIS A 13 23.48 -7.99 8.32
N ARG A 14 22.85 -6.96 8.88
CA ARG A 14 21.98 -7.13 10.07
C ARG A 14 20.80 -8.04 9.77
N TYR A 15 20.11 -7.81 8.63
CA TYR A 15 18.96 -8.63 8.26
C TYR A 15 19.36 -10.10 8.13
N GLU A 16 20.44 -10.42 7.44
CA GLU A 16 20.93 -11.80 7.31
C GLU A 16 21.17 -12.46 8.67
N ARG A 17 21.84 -11.78 9.59
CA ARG A 17 22.12 -12.31 10.92
C ARG A 17 20.85 -12.53 11.74
N PHE A 18 19.92 -11.58 11.70
CA PHE A 18 18.63 -11.75 12.39
C PHE A 18 17.80 -12.86 11.77
N ALA A 19 17.71 -12.93 10.44
CA ALA A 19 16.99 -13.97 9.75
C ALA A 19 17.51 -15.36 10.09
N GLN A 20 18.83 -15.55 10.05
CA GLN A 20 19.48 -16.81 10.43
C GLN A 20 19.18 -17.19 11.90
N ALA A 21 19.31 -16.25 12.83
CA ALA A 21 19.11 -16.51 14.25
C ALA A 21 17.63 -16.83 14.57
N ILE A 22 16.70 -16.11 13.94
CA ILE A 22 15.26 -16.33 14.14
C ILE A 22 14.85 -17.68 13.55
N HIS A 23 15.19 -17.95 12.29
CA HIS A 23 14.81 -19.20 11.62
C HIS A 23 15.48 -20.45 12.25
N ALA A 24 16.67 -20.31 12.82
CA ALA A 24 17.29 -21.41 13.57
C ALA A 24 16.46 -21.82 14.81
N LYS A 25 15.71 -20.91 15.39
CA LYS A 25 14.88 -21.14 16.58
C LYS A 25 13.39 -21.28 16.29
N TYR A 26 12.91 -20.54 15.29
CA TYR A 26 11.51 -20.42 14.94
C TYR A 26 11.37 -20.48 13.40
N PRO A 27 11.52 -21.65 12.78
CA PRO A 27 11.54 -21.78 11.32
C PRO A 27 10.22 -21.41 10.65
N GLU A 28 9.11 -21.42 11.41
CA GLU A 28 7.77 -21.09 10.92
C GLU A 28 7.49 -19.57 10.81
N ILE A 29 8.34 -18.73 11.45
CA ILE A 29 8.13 -17.29 11.43
C ILE A 29 8.46 -16.72 10.06
N ARG A 30 7.52 -15.99 9.48
CA ARG A 30 7.71 -15.26 8.23
C ARG A 30 8.30 -13.88 8.54
N LEU A 31 9.43 -13.58 7.91
CA LEU A 31 10.13 -12.31 8.10
C LEU A 31 9.73 -11.30 7.03
N LEU A 32 9.63 -10.04 7.43
CA LEU A 32 9.46 -8.90 6.53
C LEU A 32 10.78 -8.12 6.47
N GLY A 33 11.24 -7.87 5.25
CA GLY A 33 12.37 -6.98 5.00
C GLY A 33 11.91 -5.54 4.82
N THR A 34 12.82 -4.59 4.74
CA THR A 34 12.50 -3.19 4.46
C THR A 34 13.13 -2.71 3.15
N ALA A 35 12.36 -1.97 2.36
CA ALA A 35 12.86 -1.30 1.15
C ALA A 35 13.27 0.16 1.42
N GLY A 36 13.27 0.60 2.67
CA GLY A 36 13.58 1.98 3.03
C GLY A 36 12.34 2.86 3.16
N PRO A 37 12.53 4.18 3.39
CA PRO A 37 11.45 5.10 3.73
C PRO A 37 10.69 5.67 2.53
N PHE A 38 11.21 5.49 1.31
CA PHE A 38 10.66 6.09 0.08
C PHE A 38 10.68 5.12 -1.08
N MET A 39 9.76 5.30 -2.00
CA MET A 39 9.81 4.71 -3.33
C MET A 39 10.79 5.49 -4.24
N GLU A 40 11.18 4.87 -5.36
CA GLU A 40 11.95 5.52 -6.42
C GLU A 40 13.28 6.15 -5.95
N CYS A 41 13.98 5.47 -5.06
CA CYS A 41 15.31 5.87 -4.62
C CYS A 41 16.30 4.70 -4.65
N SER A 42 17.59 5.02 -4.65
CA SER A 42 18.66 4.02 -4.71
C SER A 42 18.63 3.00 -3.57
N ILE A 43 18.16 3.39 -2.40
CA ILE A 43 17.98 2.50 -1.24
C ILE A 43 16.93 1.44 -1.56
N THR A 44 15.81 1.84 -2.09
CA THR A 44 14.70 0.93 -2.45
C THR A 44 15.12 -0.05 -3.54
N GLU A 45 15.78 0.44 -4.59
CA GLU A 45 16.27 -0.40 -5.68
C GLU A 45 17.31 -1.43 -5.20
N ASP A 46 18.25 -1.01 -4.38
CA ASP A 46 19.29 -1.87 -3.83
C ASP A 46 18.73 -2.89 -2.82
N ALA A 47 17.77 -2.50 -1.99
CA ALA A 47 17.08 -3.41 -1.08
C ALA A 47 16.31 -4.48 -1.85
N TRP A 48 15.52 -4.10 -2.86
CA TRP A 48 14.80 -5.06 -3.69
C TRP A 48 15.73 -6.04 -4.42
N LYS A 49 16.84 -5.54 -4.97
CA LYS A 49 17.85 -6.39 -5.60
C LYS A 49 18.38 -7.42 -4.60
N PHE A 50 18.73 -6.99 -3.39
CA PHE A 50 19.20 -7.87 -2.33
C PHE A 50 18.21 -8.98 -1.98
N TYR A 51 16.95 -8.63 -1.67
CA TYR A 51 15.94 -9.64 -1.30
C TYR A 51 15.62 -10.60 -2.44
N ARG A 52 15.53 -10.12 -3.67
CA ARG A 52 15.26 -10.95 -4.85
C ARG A 52 16.41 -11.90 -5.18
N GLU A 53 17.64 -11.49 -4.97
CA GLU A 53 18.82 -12.36 -5.13
C GLU A 53 18.84 -13.43 -4.04
N LYS A 54 18.62 -13.08 -2.79
CA LYS A 54 18.57 -14.03 -1.68
C LYS A 54 17.42 -15.03 -1.81
N ALA A 55 16.28 -14.60 -2.30
CA ALA A 55 15.13 -15.49 -2.53
C ALA A 55 15.38 -16.56 -3.62
N LYS A 56 16.35 -16.37 -4.51
CA LYS A 56 16.75 -17.42 -5.46
C LYS A 56 17.45 -18.59 -4.77
N GLU A 57 18.19 -18.30 -3.72
CA GLU A 57 18.92 -19.31 -2.92
C GLU A 57 18.05 -19.88 -1.81
N ASN A 58 17.25 -19.04 -1.17
CA ASN A 58 16.35 -19.40 -0.08
C ASN A 58 15.01 -18.65 -0.21
N PRO A 59 13.93 -19.25 -0.74
CA PRO A 59 12.63 -18.59 -0.87
C PRO A 59 12.03 -18.09 0.44
N ASP A 60 12.42 -18.69 1.58
CA ASP A 60 11.94 -18.30 2.90
C ASP A 60 12.82 -17.22 3.57
N PHE A 61 13.83 -16.70 2.85
CA PHE A 61 14.73 -15.67 3.38
C PHE A 61 13.99 -14.41 3.84
N SER A 62 13.02 -13.96 3.05
CA SER A 62 12.07 -12.91 3.41
C SER A 62 10.73 -13.20 2.76
N TYR A 63 9.67 -13.25 3.55
CA TYR A 63 8.32 -13.47 3.04
C TYR A 63 7.84 -12.31 2.17
N ALA A 64 8.07 -11.08 2.63
CA ALA A 64 7.74 -9.88 1.90
C ALA A 64 8.73 -8.75 2.22
N VAL A 65 8.75 -7.76 1.36
CA VAL A 65 9.50 -6.51 1.54
C VAL A 65 8.53 -5.38 1.80
N ASP A 66 8.81 -4.61 2.83
CA ASP A 66 8.02 -3.49 3.31
C ASP A 66 8.35 -2.23 2.49
N GLU A 67 7.34 -1.67 1.85
CA GLU A 67 7.41 -0.45 1.06
C GLU A 67 6.59 0.65 1.71
N HIS A 68 7.16 1.85 1.78
CA HIS A 68 6.52 3.03 2.30
C HIS A 68 6.36 4.11 1.23
N TYR A 69 5.19 4.71 1.13
CA TYR A 69 4.94 5.81 0.20
C TYR A 69 3.90 6.80 0.72
N TYR A 70 4.43 7.95 1.13
CA TYR A 70 3.66 9.14 1.49
C TYR A 70 3.78 10.15 0.35
N VAL A 71 2.81 10.14 -0.56
CA VAL A 71 2.91 10.73 -1.89
C VAL A 71 1.66 11.54 -2.24
N SER A 72 1.73 12.37 -3.29
CA SER A 72 0.57 13.14 -3.73
C SER A 72 -0.57 12.24 -4.23
N PRO A 73 -1.84 12.71 -4.19
CA PRO A 73 -2.96 12.01 -4.83
C PRO A 73 -2.69 11.66 -6.29
N GLN A 74 -2.08 12.58 -7.05
CA GLN A 74 -1.75 12.35 -8.46
C GLN A 74 -0.77 11.19 -8.64
N TRP A 75 0.25 11.10 -7.79
CA TRP A 75 1.20 9.99 -7.84
C TRP A 75 0.48 8.64 -7.67
N LEU A 76 -0.46 8.54 -6.73
CA LEU A 76 -1.24 7.31 -6.51
C LEU A 76 -2.05 6.92 -7.75
N TYR A 77 -2.71 7.89 -8.41
CA TYR A 77 -3.43 7.63 -9.66
C TYR A 77 -2.52 7.14 -10.78
N ASP A 78 -1.34 7.72 -10.91
CA ASP A 78 -0.38 7.35 -11.95
C ASP A 78 0.26 5.98 -11.70
N HIS A 79 0.32 5.53 -10.44
CA HIS A 79 1.00 4.30 -10.03
C HIS A 79 0.06 3.13 -9.67
N VAL A 80 -1.22 3.20 -10.02
CA VAL A 80 -2.19 2.10 -9.77
C VAL A 80 -1.72 0.76 -10.37
N ALA A 81 -0.96 0.80 -11.47
CA ALA A 81 -0.44 -0.39 -12.14
C ALA A 81 0.99 -0.77 -11.74
N MET A 82 1.59 -0.12 -10.74
CA MET A 82 3.02 -0.30 -10.44
C MET A 82 3.40 -1.75 -10.11
N TYR A 83 2.48 -2.52 -9.56
CA TYR A 83 2.73 -3.93 -9.21
C TYR A 83 2.47 -4.92 -10.36
N ASP A 84 1.96 -4.47 -11.51
CA ASP A 84 1.64 -5.37 -12.64
C ASP A 84 2.90 -6.11 -13.14
N GLU A 85 4.05 -5.43 -13.14
CA GLU A 85 5.34 -5.94 -13.63
C GLU A 85 6.29 -6.40 -12.51
N TYR A 86 5.88 -6.39 -11.25
CA TYR A 86 6.75 -6.85 -10.16
C TYR A 86 7.06 -8.34 -10.28
N PRO A 87 8.32 -8.76 -10.10
CA PRO A 87 8.65 -10.18 -9.97
C PRO A 87 7.91 -10.83 -8.80
N ARG A 88 7.39 -12.05 -9.02
CA ARG A 88 6.56 -12.79 -8.05
C ARG A 88 7.36 -13.68 -7.10
N ASN A 89 8.69 -13.57 -7.09
CA ASN A 89 9.55 -14.39 -6.24
C ASN A 89 9.74 -13.86 -4.80
N VAL A 90 9.35 -12.61 -4.52
CA VAL A 90 9.27 -12.02 -3.19
C VAL A 90 7.99 -11.20 -3.12
N ALA A 91 7.22 -11.36 -2.06
CA ALA A 91 5.98 -10.62 -1.88
C ALA A 91 6.24 -9.15 -1.45
N VAL A 92 5.21 -8.33 -1.58
CA VAL A 92 5.17 -6.94 -1.12
C VAL A 92 4.30 -6.83 0.13
N PHE A 93 4.76 -6.05 1.08
CA PHE A 93 3.97 -5.44 2.12
C PHE A 93 3.96 -3.93 1.88
N ALA A 94 2.84 -3.37 1.46
CA ALA A 94 2.63 -1.93 1.41
C ALA A 94 2.36 -1.45 2.86
N GLY A 95 3.43 -1.34 3.65
CA GLY A 95 3.34 -1.27 5.11
C GLY A 95 2.95 0.09 5.64
N GLU A 96 3.31 1.15 4.92
CA GLU A 96 2.88 2.50 5.26
C GLU A 96 2.57 3.28 3.98
N TYR A 97 1.35 3.79 3.86
CA TYR A 97 0.99 4.70 2.78
C TYR A 97 -0.10 5.68 3.21
N ALA A 98 -0.05 6.87 2.64
CA ALA A 98 -1.13 7.85 2.69
C ALA A 98 -1.01 8.82 1.51
N ALA A 99 -2.16 9.31 1.01
CA ALA A 99 -2.20 10.40 0.05
C ALA A 99 -1.94 11.74 0.76
N HIS A 100 -0.86 12.41 0.40
CA HIS A 100 -0.50 13.72 0.91
C HIS A 100 -1.01 14.83 -0.02
N THR A 101 -2.16 15.40 0.30
CA THR A 101 -2.63 16.67 -0.29
C THR A 101 -1.72 17.82 0.16
N GLU A 102 -1.84 19.00 -0.47
CA GLU A 102 -1.06 20.18 -0.13
C GLU A 102 -1.21 20.58 1.35
N ASP A 103 -2.45 20.53 1.86
CA ASP A 103 -2.78 20.83 3.26
C ASP A 103 -2.64 19.63 4.21
N ARG A 104 -2.24 18.47 3.69
CA ARG A 104 -2.16 17.22 4.46
C ARG A 104 -3.49 16.83 5.12
N ALA A 105 -4.62 17.14 4.49
CA ALA A 105 -5.94 16.81 5.01
C ALA A 105 -6.41 15.41 4.61
N ASN A 106 -7.17 14.79 5.51
CA ASN A 106 -7.97 13.63 5.20
C ASN A 106 -9.26 14.08 4.48
N SER A 107 -9.16 14.25 3.18
CA SER A 107 -10.24 14.74 2.32
C SER A 107 -10.80 13.63 1.44
N MET A 108 -11.88 13.93 0.72
CA MET A 108 -12.40 13.01 -0.30
C MET A 108 -11.41 12.80 -1.44
N GLU A 109 -10.62 13.82 -1.78
CA GLU A 109 -9.55 13.73 -2.78
C GLU A 109 -8.51 12.69 -2.37
N SER A 110 -7.94 12.80 -1.16
CA SER A 110 -6.97 11.83 -0.63
C SER A 110 -7.56 10.42 -0.55
N ALA A 111 -8.79 10.29 -0.09
CA ALA A 111 -9.47 9.00 0.05
C ALA A 111 -9.72 8.31 -1.30
N LEU A 112 -10.12 9.05 -2.34
CA LEU A 112 -10.33 8.50 -3.69
C LEU A 112 -9.02 8.08 -4.35
N ALA A 113 -7.93 8.82 -4.15
CA ALA A 113 -6.61 8.44 -4.64
C ALA A 113 -6.12 7.12 -4.00
N GLU A 114 -6.31 6.98 -2.70
CA GLU A 114 -6.02 5.73 -2.00
C GLU A 114 -6.92 4.59 -2.45
N ALA A 115 -8.21 4.84 -2.68
CA ALA A 115 -9.13 3.85 -3.23
C ALA A 115 -8.68 3.37 -4.61
N ALA A 116 -8.22 4.28 -5.48
CA ALA A 116 -7.69 3.93 -6.79
C ALA A 116 -6.46 3.02 -6.68
N LEU A 117 -5.49 3.38 -5.82
CA LEU A 117 -4.32 2.53 -5.55
C LEU A 117 -4.73 1.14 -5.04
N LEU A 118 -5.68 1.07 -4.11
CA LEU A 118 -6.16 -0.20 -3.54
C LEU A 118 -6.77 -1.11 -4.61
N THR A 119 -7.36 -0.58 -5.70
CA THR A 119 -7.79 -1.42 -6.83
C THR A 119 -6.60 -2.10 -7.51
N GLY A 120 -5.47 -1.41 -7.66
CA GLY A 120 -4.23 -1.97 -8.20
C GLY A 120 -3.58 -2.99 -7.26
N ILE A 121 -3.58 -2.73 -5.96
CA ILE A 121 -3.11 -3.66 -4.93
C ILE A 121 -3.95 -4.94 -4.94
N GLU A 122 -5.27 -4.84 -4.95
CA GLU A 122 -6.17 -5.99 -4.97
C GLU A 122 -6.03 -6.81 -6.26
N LYS A 123 -5.87 -6.16 -7.40
CA LYS A 123 -5.58 -6.81 -8.69
C LYS A 123 -4.30 -7.66 -8.63
N ASN A 124 -3.31 -7.19 -7.89
CA ASN A 124 -1.98 -7.80 -7.73
C ASN A 124 -1.84 -8.56 -6.39
N ALA A 125 -2.91 -9.14 -5.85
CA ALA A 125 -2.90 -9.88 -4.59
C ALA A 125 -2.01 -11.16 -4.62
N ASP A 126 -1.55 -11.57 -5.79
CA ASP A 126 -0.56 -12.62 -5.96
C ASP A 126 0.86 -12.17 -5.53
N VAL A 127 1.16 -10.88 -5.57
CA VAL A 127 2.43 -10.31 -5.11
C VAL A 127 2.26 -9.40 -3.89
N VAL A 128 1.23 -8.56 -3.82
CA VAL A 128 0.98 -7.70 -2.65
C VAL A 128 0.14 -8.47 -1.63
N LYS A 129 0.78 -8.93 -0.57
CA LYS A 129 0.14 -9.79 0.44
C LYS A 129 -0.48 -9.02 1.60
N LEU A 130 0.05 -7.85 1.90
CA LEU A 130 -0.37 -7.01 3.01
C LEU A 130 -0.36 -5.54 2.57
N ALA A 131 -1.30 -4.78 3.10
CA ALA A 131 -1.33 -3.32 2.94
C ALA A 131 -1.88 -2.68 4.22
N SER A 132 -1.28 -1.59 4.67
CA SER A 132 -1.74 -0.85 5.84
C SER A 132 -1.55 0.65 5.68
N TYR A 133 -2.61 1.38 5.98
CA TYR A 133 -2.56 2.84 6.06
C TYR A 133 -1.77 3.28 7.29
N ALA A 134 -0.97 4.33 7.16
CA ALA A 134 -0.24 4.94 8.27
C ALA A 134 -0.14 6.46 8.10
N PRO A 135 -0.08 7.23 9.22
CA PRO A 135 -0.36 6.83 10.60
C PRO A 135 -1.86 6.57 10.86
N LEU A 136 -2.13 5.77 11.88
CA LEU A 136 -3.49 5.29 12.14
C LEU A 136 -4.30 6.24 13.03
N PHE A 137 -3.71 6.72 14.13
CA PHE A 137 -4.40 7.48 15.17
C PHE A 137 -3.77 8.83 15.43
N ASN A 138 -4.63 9.84 15.67
CA ASN A 138 -4.20 11.15 16.11
C ASN A 138 -5.14 11.76 17.16
N ARG A 139 -4.58 12.31 18.23
CA ARG A 139 -5.33 13.04 19.22
C ARG A 139 -5.44 14.52 18.83
N ILE A 140 -6.66 15.03 18.78
CA ILE A 140 -6.95 16.44 18.50
C ILE A 140 -6.21 17.34 19.50
N GLY A 141 -5.55 18.37 18.99
CA GLY A 141 -4.73 19.29 19.80
C GLY A 141 -3.32 18.78 20.14
N HIS A 142 -2.98 17.53 19.82
CA HIS A 142 -1.67 16.92 20.10
C HIS A 142 -1.05 16.27 18.87
N SER A 143 -1.41 16.73 17.69
CA SER A 143 -0.94 16.17 16.42
C SER A 143 0.55 16.44 16.21
N GLN A 144 1.31 15.39 15.88
CA GLN A 144 2.71 15.48 15.46
C GLN A 144 2.87 15.22 13.96
N TRP A 145 1.84 14.64 13.32
CA TRP A 145 1.84 14.27 11.93
C TRP A 145 0.46 14.46 11.30
N LYS A 146 0.39 14.57 9.98
CA LYS A 146 -0.81 14.55 9.15
C LYS A 146 -0.47 13.97 7.77
N PRO A 147 -1.41 13.30 7.09
CA PRO A 147 -2.77 12.94 7.54
C PRO A 147 -2.76 11.72 8.48
N ASP A 148 -3.81 11.57 9.29
CA ASP A 148 -4.02 10.40 10.15
C ASP A 148 -5.44 9.86 9.93
N MET A 149 -5.61 8.54 9.93
CA MET A 149 -6.86 7.92 9.49
C MET A 149 -8.01 8.09 10.48
N ILE A 150 -7.72 8.07 11.78
CA ILE A 150 -8.70 8.14 12.87
C ILE A 150 -8.28 9.23 13.86
N TRP A 151 -9.14 10.21 14.04
CA TRP A 151 -8.93 11.28 15.00
C TRP A 151 -9.78 11.05 16.24
N PHE A 152 -9.31 11.46 17.39
CA PHE A 152 -10.05 11.33 18.64
C PHE A 152 -9.69 12.45 19.61
N ASP A 153 -10.59 12.70 20.56
CA ASP A 153 -10.37 13.51 21.74
C ASP A 153 -10.78 12.74 23.02
N ASP A 154 -11.04 13.45 24.11
CA ASP A 154 -11.38 12.82 25.39
C ASP A 154 -12.80 12.26 25.42
N SER A 155 -13.65 12.58 24.44
CA SER A 155 -15.06 12.24 24.41
C SER A 155 -15.48 11.46 23.17
N ASP A 156 -14.85 11.73 22.00
CA ASP A 156 -15.35 11.25 20.72
C ASP A 156 -14.24 10.72 19.81
N VAL A 157 -14.66 9.94 18.80
CA VAL A 157 -13.81 9.41 17.72
C VAL A 157 -14.36 9.90 16.39
N TYR A 158 -13.47 10.44 15.55
CA TYR A 158 -13.78 11.02 14.26
C TYR A 158 -13.14 10.19 13.14
N LEU A 159 -13.97 9.53 12.36
CA LEU A 159 -13.55 8.66 11.27
C LEU A 159 -13.48 9.48 9.97
N THR A 160 -12.32 9.44 9.31
CA THR A 160 -12.08 10.20 8.08
C THR A 160 -12.65 9.49 6.84
N PRO A 161 -12.77 10.18 5.67
CA PRO A 161 -13.06 9.53 4.40
C PRO A 161 -12.11 8.37 4.08
N ASN A 162 -10.81 8.52 4.39
CA ASN A 162 -9.78 7.50 4.22
C ASN A 162 -10.10 6.24 5.04
N TYR A 163 -10.58 6.39 6.29
CA TYR A 163 -11.04 5.26 7.10
C TYR A 163 -12.15 4.46 6.40
N TYR A 164 -13.13 5.14 5.82
CA TYR A 164 -14.24 4.46 5.16
C TYR A 164 -13.80 3.72 3.90
N VAL A 165 -12.85 4.25 3.15
CA VAL A 165 -12.23 3.54 2.02
C VAL A 165 -11.53 2.28 2.50
N GLN A 166 -10.66 2.37 3.50
CA GLN A 166 -9.97 1.21 4.06
C GLN A 166 -10.96 0.16 4.57
N LYS A 167 -12.01 0.59 5.27
CA LYS A 167 -13.08 -0.28 5.77
C LYS A 167 -13.82 -1.01 4.64
N LEU A 168 -14.14 -0.32 3.54
CA LEU A 168 -14.78 -0.94 2.38
C LEU A 168 -13.91 -2.05 1.79
N PHE A 169 -12.65 -1.77 1.51
CA PHE A 169 -11.74 -2.78 0.96
C PHE A 169 -11.50 -3.93 1.91
N ALA A 170 -11.29 -3.67 3.21
CA ALA A 170 -11.04 -4.70 4.21
C ALA A 170 -12.23 -5.64 4.45
N ASN A 171 -13.47 -5.13 4.39
CA ASN A 171 -14.67 -5.94 4.66
C ASN A 171 -15.25 -6.64 3.42
N HIS A 172 -14.91 -6.18 2.22
CA HIS A 172 -15.38 -6.78 0.97
C HIS A 172 -14.20 -7.41 0.21
N ARG A 173 -13.57 -8.40 0.83
CA ARG A 173 -12.44 -9.14 0.25
C ARG A 173 -12.94 -10.32 -0.57
N GLY A 174 -12.35 -10.51 -1.76
CA GLY A 174 -12.53 -11.72 -2.53
C GLY A 174 -11.56 -12.83 -2.10
N THR A 175 -11.84 -14.03 -2.56
CA THR A 175 -10.94 -15.19 -2.46
C THR A 175 -10.00 -15.23 -3.66
N TYR A 176 -10.50 -14.86 -4.83
CA TYR A 176 -9.76 -14.82 -6.10
C TYR A 176 -10.03 -13.50 -6.81
N THR A 177 -8.99 -12.93 -7.41
CA THR A 177 -9.15 -11.77 -8.29
C THR A 177 -9.68 -12.19 -9.66
N ILE A 178 -10.54 -11.36 -10.24
CA ILE A 178 -11.01 -11.53 -11.62
C ILE A 178 -10.17 -10.60 -12.49
N PRO A 179 -9.39 -11.15 -13.47
CA PRO A 179 -8.61 -10.32 -14.38
C PRO A 179 -9.52 -9.42 -15.21
N LEU A 180 -9.29 -8.11 -15.12
CA LEU A 180 -9.91 -7.13 -15.98
C LEU A 180 -9.13 -7.08 -17.29
N GLN A 181 -9.82 -7.25 -18.43
CA GLN A 181 -9.20 -7.25 -19.74
C GLN A 181 -8.73 -5.83 -20.16
N LYS A 182 -8.21 -5.68 -21.39
CA LYS A 182 -7.64 -4.46 -22.00
C LYS A 182 -8.40 -3.14 -21.79
N GLN A 183 -9.64 -3.18 -21.32
CA GLN A 183 -10.46 -2.01 -20.99
C GLN A 183 -9.96 -1.25 -19.76
N ASP A 184 -9.20 -1.89 -18.85
CA ASP A 184 -8.65 -1.26 -17.67
C ASP A 184 -7.79 -0.03 -17.99
N VAL A 185 -6.93 -0.11 -19.01
CA VAL A 185 -6.10 1.02 -19.45
C VAL A 185 -6.94 2.17 -19.98
N LYS A 186 -8.05 1.88 -20.68
CA LYS A 186 -8.95 2.92 -21.19
C LYS A 186 -9.69 3.60 -20.04
N LEU A 187 -10.23 2.82 -19.12
CA LEU A 187 -10.95 3.33 -17.94
C LEU A 187 -10.05 4.24 -17.09
N ARG A 188 -8.81 3.87 -16.86
CA ARG A 188 -7.85 4.70 -16.11
C ARG A 188 -7.58 6.04 -16.77
N LYS A 189 -7.51 6.09 -18.11
CA LYS A 189 -7.41 7.37 -18.86
C LYS A 189 -8.64 8.26 -18.71
N GLU A 190 -9.78 7.66 -18.42
CA GLU A 190 -11.03 8.35 -18.13
C GLU A 190 -11.21 8.64 -16.63
N GLY A 191 -10.20 8.37 -15.78
CA GLY A 191 -10.24 8.58 -14.34
C GLY A 191 -11.09 7.55 -13.59
N ILE A 192 -11.26 6.36 -14.15
CA ILE A 192 -12.00 5.25 -13.56
C ILE A 192 -11.03 4.10 -13.26
N TYR A 193 -10.98 3.67 -12.02
CA TYR A 193 -10.16 2.57 -11.54
C TYR A 193 -11.06 1.46 -11.04
N VAL A 194 -10.72 0.21 -11.33
CA VAL A 194 -11.63 -0.91 -11.00
C VAL A 194 -10.81 -2.10 -10.53
N SER A 195 -11.26 -2.74 -9.48
CA SER A 195 -10.90 -4.12 -9.17
C SER A 195 -12.13 -5.02 -9.13
N ALA A 196 -11.94 -6.28 -9.40
CA ALA A 196 -12.98 -7.29 -9.33
C ALA A 196 -12.44 -8.56 -8.66
N ALA A 197 -13.25 -9.15 -7.82
CA ALA A 197 -12.92 -10.38 -7.13
C ALA A 197 -14.16 -11.26 -7.00
N VAL A 198 -13.97 -12.54 -6.72
CA VAL A 198 -15.02 -13.48 -6.35
C VAL A 198 -14.74 -13.98 -4.94
N ASP A 199 -15.78 -14.02 -4.11
CA ASP A 199 -15.67 -14.52 -2.74
C ASP A 199 -15.77 -16.05 -2.65
N ALA A 200 -15.75 -16.59 -1.42
CA ALA A 200 -15.86 -18.03 -1.18
C ALA A 200 -17.26 -18.60 -1.50
N HIS A 201 -18.26 -17.76 -1.68
CA HIS A 201 -19.65 -18.15 -2.02
C HIS A 201 -19.92 -18.03 -3.53
N GLY A 202 -18.96 -17.54 -4.31
CA GLY A 202 -19.10 -17.30 -5.74
C GLY A 202 -19.74 -15.94 -6.07
N GLU A 203 -19.89 -15.05 -5.10
CA GLU A 203 -20.39 -13.70 -5.32
C GLU A 203 -19.30 -12.81 -5.92
N ILE A 204 -19.68 -12.03 -6.93
CA ILE A 204 -18.75 -11.10 -7.59
C ILE A 204 -18.76 -9.79 -6.82
N ILE A 205 -17.57 -9.39 -6.37
CA ILE A 205 -17.31 -8.11 -5.73
C ILE A 205 -16.65 -7.19 -6.75
N LEU A 206 -17.35 -6.12 -7.13
CA LEU A 206 -16.82 -5.11 -8.05
C LEU A 206 -16.61 -3.79 -7.30
N LYS A 207 -15.41 -3.20 -7.43
CA LYS A 207 -15.03 -1.96 -6.77
C LYS A 207 -14.63 -0.91 -7.81
N PRO A 208 -15.57 -0.16 -8.38
CA PRO A 208 -15.28 0.97 -9.24
C PRO A 208 -14.95 2.21 -8.38
N VAL A 209 -13.90 2.92 -8.77
CA VAL A 209 -13.49 4.21 -8.19
C VAL A 209 -13.45 5.24 -9.30
N SER A 210 -14.07 6.40 -9.11
CA SER A 210 -14.03 7.50 -10.06
C SER A 210 -13.77 8.82 -9.33
N TYR A 211 -12.81 9.60 -9.81
CA TYR A 211 -12.53 10.94 -9.28
C TYR A 211 -13.03 12.07 -10.19
N THR A 212 -13.58 11.75 -11.37
CA THR A 212 -14.00 12.74 -12.37
C THR A 212 -15.12 13.65 -11.87
N HIS A 213 -15.95 13.17 -10.96
CA HIS A 213 -17.04 13.96 -10.38
C HIS A 213 -16.56 15.07 -9.44
N LEU A 214 -15.38 14.95 -8.81
CA LEU A 214 -14.81 16.01 -7.98
C LEU A 214 -14.39 17.22 -8.82
N ARG A 215 -13.79 17.00 -10.00
CA ARG A 215 -13.37 18.08 -10.90
C ARG A 215 -14.53 18.87 -11.49
N ALA A 216 -15.72 18.28 -11.64
CA ALA A 216 -16.88 18.95 -12.19
C ALA A 216 -17.48 20.00 -11.24
N HIS A 217 -17.23 19.92 -9.93
CA HIS A 217 -17.69 20.89 -8.95
C HIS A 217 -16.71 22.02 -8.66
N GLU A 218 -15.43 21.84 -8.95
CA GLU A 218 -14.39 22.87 -8.73
C GLU A 218 -14.34 23.93 -9.84
N THR A 219 -14.94 23.68 -11.00
CA THR A 219 -14.96 24.62 -12.14
C THR A 219 -16.16 25.54 -12.18
N SER A 220 -17.03 25.52 -11.18
CA SER A 220 -18.27 26.31 -11.13
C SER A 220 -18.35 27.33 -9.99
N LEU A 221 -17.20 27.86 -9.52
CA LEU A 221 -17.10 29.03 -8.62
C LEU A 221 -16.33 30.16 -9.28
#